data_8d1904d4403810545b10708f521b2b00
#
_entry.id   8d1904d4403810545b10708f521b2b00
#
_cell.length_a   1.000
_cell.length_b   1.000
_cell.length_c   1.000
_cell.angle_alpha   90.00
_cell.angle_beta   90.00
_cell.angle_gamma   90.00
#
_symmetry.space_group_name_H-M   'P 1'
#
loop_
_entity.id
_entity.type
_entity.pdbx_description
1 polymer ?
#
loop_
_entity_poly.entity_id
_entity_poly.type
_entity_poly.pdbx_seq_one_letter_code
_entity_poly.pdbx_strand_id
1 'polypeptide(L)'
;MDASPGASPPAPASSAVLMVAAWACFALIGFLTLGPAHFRPHVFHSTGLDRAAGYAVLGLLLGIAYPRHLLLISVLVIGGAAVLEAMQFLRPDRDARLIDLLAKVAGGALGIAAAAVVSRLMTLWRGRRRGGLEQG
;
A
#
# COMPACT_ATOMS: atom_id res chain seq x y z
N MET A 1 -17.34 22.70 -37.73
CA MET A 1 -17.94 21.85 -36.69
C MET A 1 -16.79 21.12 -36.02
N ASP A 2 -16.26 21.73 -34.95
CA ASP A 2 -15.09 21.26 -34.23
C ASP A 2 -15.57 20.39 -33.06
N ALA A 3 -15.38 19.08 -33.20
CA ALA A 3 -15.61 18.14 -32.11
C ALA A 3 -14.33 18.09 -31.27
N SER A 4 -14.29 18.86 -30.18
CA SER A 4 -13.27 18.73 -29.15
C SER A 4 -13.24 17.28 -28.64
N PRO A 5 -12.09 16.59 -28.65
CA PRO A 5 -11.97 15.27 -28.04
C PRO A 5 -12.20 15.40 -26.54
N GLY A 6 -13.20 14.65 -26.05
CA GLY A 6 -13.72 14.72 -24.70
C GLY A 6 -12.63 14.63 -23.63
N ALA A 7 -12.55 15.66 -22.83
CA ALA A 7 -11.79 15.65 -21.60
C ALA A 7 -12.31 14.50 -20.70
N SER A 8 -11.44 13.59 -20.33
CA SER A 8 -11.76 12.53 -19.38
C SER A 8 -12.30 13.17 -18.09
N PRO A 9 -13.40 12.69 -17.52
CA PRO A 9 -13.93 13.25 -16.29
C PRO A 9 -12.85 13.18 -15.18
N PRO A 10 -12.69 14.23 -14.37
CA PRO A 10 -11.73 14.23 -13.28
C PRO A 10 -12.02 13.05 -12.35
N ALA A 11 -10.94 12.37 -11.92
CA ALA A 11 -11.05 11.29 -10.96
C ALA A 11 -11.81 11.80 -9.71
N PRO A 12 -12.72 11.00 -9.14
CA PRO A 12 -13.48 11.44 -7.98
C PRO A 12 -12.52 11.82 -6.85
N ALA A 13 -12.82 12.92 -6.15
CA ALA A 13 -11.95 13.49 -5.11
C ALA A 13 -11.50 12.45 -4.06
N SER A 14 -12.34 11.43 -3.81
CA SER A 14 -12.01 10.30 -2.94
C SER A 14 -10.82 9.46 -3.42
N SER A 15 -10.64 9.32 -4.74
CA SER A 15 -9.49 8.56 -5.28
C SER A 15 -8.19 9.35 -5.19
N ALA A 16 -8.22 10.67 -5.36
CA ALA A 16 -7.05 11.52 -5.20
C ALA A 16 -6.57 11.55 -3.75
N VAL A 17 -7.49 11.69 -2.80
CA VAL A 17 -7.17 11.63 -1.36
C VAL A 17 -6.54 10.29 -0.98
N LEU A 18 -7.07 9.19 -1.48
CA LEU A 18 -6.52 7.85 -1.23
C LEU A 18 -5.11 7.69 -1.81
N MET A 19 -4.87 8.21 -3.01
CA MET A 19 -3.53 8.20 -3.63
C MET A 19 -2.54 9.02 -2.80
N VAL A 20 -2.91 10.22 -2.38
CA VAL A 20 -2.07 11.08 -1.55
C VAL A 20 -1.76 10.40 -0.22
N ALA A 21 -2.76 9.80 0.44
CA ALA A 21 -2.57 9.07 1.69
C ALA A 21 -1.63 7.87 1.52
N ALA A 22 -1.76 7.11 0.42
CA ALA A 22 -0.90 5.97 0.13
C ALA A 22 0.56 6.38 -0.08
N TRP A 23 0.80 7.44 -0.84
CA TRP A 23 2.15 7.97 -1.07
C TRP A 23 2.75 8.62 0.17
N ALA A 24 1.94 9.32 0.97
CA ALA A 24 2.37 9.86 2.26
C ALA A 24 2.78 8.74 3.24
N CYS A 25 2.01 7.65 3.29
CA CYS A 25 2.34 6.46 4.06
C CYS A 25 3.64 5.82 3.58
N PHE A 26 3.84 5.70 2.27
CA PHE A 26 5.08 5.18 1.69
C PHE A 26 6.30 6.02 2.09
N ALA A 27 6.20 7.34 1.95
CA ALA A 27 7.26 8.28 2.33
C ALA A 27 7.55 8.22 3.83
N LEU A 28 6.51 8.15 4.66
CA LEU A 28 6.64 8.05 6.12
C LEU A 28 7.34 6.75 6.54
N ILE A 29 6.97 5.61 5.95
CA ILE A 29 7.62 4.32 6.24
C ILE A 29 9.09 4.37 5.81
N GLY A 30 9.39 4.94 4.64
CA GLY A 30 10.77 5.15 4.19
C GLY A 30 11.56 6.01 5.17
N PHE A 31 11.01 7.11 5.60
CA PHE A 31 11.63 8.00 6.59
C PHE A 31 11.87 7.31 7.94
N LEU A 32 10.85 6.62 8.48
CA LEU A 32 10.98 5.88 9.75
C LEU A 32 11.96 4.70 9.65
N THR A 33 12.09 4.11 8.46
CA THR A 33 13.02 2.99 8.24
C THR A 33 14.48 3.46 8.16
N LEU A 34 14.74 4.58 7.48
CA LEU A 34 16.09 5.14 7.29
C LEU A 34 16.49 6.12 8.39
N GLY A 35 15.51 6.72 9.07
CA GLY A 35 15.69 7.73 10.10
C GLY A 35 16.31 7.19 11.41
N PRO A 36 16.70 8.11 12.33
CA PRO A 36 17.24 7.75 13.63
C PRO A 36 16.28 6.91 14.46
N ALA A 37 16.82 5.97 15.24
CA ALA A 37 16.02 4.98 15.97
C ALA A 37 15.06 5.60 17.01
N HIS A 38 15.36 6.78 17.53
CA HIS A 38 14.54 7.46 18.55
C HIS A 38 13.22 8.04 18.01
N PHE A 39 13.04 8.15 16.70
CA PHE A 39 11.77 8.59 16.10
C PHE A 39 10.79 7.44 15.81
N ARG A 40 11.13 6.19 16.19
CA ARG A 40 10.28 5.04 15.89
C ARG A 40 9.20 4.88 16.96
N PRO A 41 7.92 5.03 16.61
CA PRO A 41 6.83 4.70 17.51
C PRO A 41 6.81 3.19 17.74
N HIS A 42 6.80 2.76 18.99
CA HIS A 42 6.54 1.38 19.38
C HIS A 42 5.07 1.25 19.75
N VAL A 43 4.25 0.74 18.82
CA VAL A 43 2.82 0.52 19.04
C VAL A 43 2.55 -0.87 19.62
N PHE A 44 3.34 -1.85 19.22
CA PHE A 44 3.27 -3.22 19.71
C PHE A 44 4.50 -3.58 20.55
N HIS A 45 4.36 -4.58 21.41
CA HIS A 45 5.48 -5.11 22.24
C HIS A 45 6.57 -5.81 21.40
N SER A 46 6.37 -5.97 20.09
CA SER A 46 7.30 -6.61 19.16
C SER A 46 7.60 -5.70 17.98
N THR A 47 8.86 -5.36 17.80
CA THR A 47 9.37 -4.57 16.66
C THR A 47 9.03 -5.19 15.30
N GLY A 48 8.92 -6.52 15.22
CA GLY A 48 8.51 -7.24 14.00
C GLY A 48 7.05 -6.99 13.63
N LEU A 49 6.15 -6.98 14.62
CA LEU A 49 4.73 -6.69 14.42
C LEU A 49 4.49 -5.26 13.99
N ASP A 50 5.18 -4.29 14.57
CA ASP A 50 5.10 -2.87 14.17
C ASP A 50 5.45 -2.69 12.70
N ARG A 51 6.51 -3.37 12.24
CA ARG A 51 6.94 -3.33 10.84
C ARG A 51 5.94 -4.03 9.92
N ALA A 52 5.48 -5.23 10.29
CA ALA A 52 4.48 -5.96 9.52
C ALA A 52 3.18 -5.14 9.39
N ALA A 53 2.70 -4.54 10.47
CA ALA A 53 1.51 -3.69 10.48
C ALA A 53 1.67 -2.46 9.56
N GLY A 54 2.80 -1.76 9.64
CA GLY A 54 3.09 -0.62 8.77
C GLY A 54 3.06 -1.00 7.28
N TYR A 55 3.71 -2.10 6.91
CA TYR A 55 3.71 -2.60 5.54
C TYR A 55 2.36 -3.18 5.10
N ALA A 56 1.56 -3.73 6.03
CA ALA A 56 0.19 -4.17 5.74
C ALA A 56 -0.71 -2.98 5.41
N VAL A 57 -0.64 -1.90 6.18
CA VAL A 57 -1.38 -0.66 5.90
C VAL A 57 -0.93 -0.06 4.57
N LEU A 58 0.37 -0.01 4.29
CA LEU A 58 0.90 0.48 3.02
C LEU A 58 0.38 -0.35 1.84
N GLY A 59 0.50 -1.68 1.92
CA GLY A 59 0.01 -2.60 0.89
C GLY A 59 -1.49 -2.49 0.64
N LEU A 60 -2.26 -2.32 1.72
CA LEU A 60 -3.71 -2.11 1.64
C LEU A 60 -4.05 -0.79 0.94
N LEU A 61 -3.47 0.33 1.37
CA LEU A 61 -3.73 1.65 0.80
C LEU A 61 -3.35 1.72 -0.68
N LEU A 62 -2.14 1.27 -1.03
CA LEU A 62 -1.69 1.25 -2.41
C LEU A 62 -2.52 0.29 -3.27
N GLY A 63 -2.87 -0.89 -2.73
CA GLY A 63 -3.69 -1.87 -3.44
C GLY A 63 -5.11 -1.37 -3.72
N ILE A 64 -5.73 -0.63 -2.80
CA ILE A 64 -7.04 0.00 -3.01
C ILE A 64 -6.92 1.21 -3.95
N ALA A 65 -5.85 2.00 -3.83
CA ALA A 65 -5.61 3.15 -4.72
C ALA A 65 -5.37 2.73 -6.18
N TYR A 66 -4.72 1.59 -6.39
CA TYR A 66 -4.34 1.10 -7.73
C TYR A 66 -4.78 -0.35 -7.98
N PRO A 67 -6.09 -0.68 -7.97
CA PRO A 67 -6.58 -2.05 -8.02
C PRO A 67 -6.25 -2.78 -9.32
N ARG A 68 -5.93 -2.05 -10.40
CA ARG A 68 -5.54 -2.59 -11.70
C ARG A 68 -4.05 -2.93 -11.81
N HIS A 69 -3.24 -2.46 -10.88
CA HIS A 69 -1.78 -2.57 -10.91
C HIS A 69 -1.22 -3.31 -9.70
N LEU A 70 -1.95 -4.28 -9.16
CA LEU A 70 -1.56 -5.00 -7.94
C LEU A 70 -0.18 -5.66 -8.05
N LEU A 71 0.18 -6.19 -9.23
CA LEU A 71 1.51 -6.75 -9.45
C LEU A 71 2.61 -5.69 -9.31
N LEU A 72 2.41 -4.52 -9.92
CA LEU A 72 3.34 -3.39 -9.81
C LEU A 72 3.47 -2.93 -8.35
N ILE A 73 2.34 -2.85 -7.64
CA ILE A 73 2.32 -2.49 -6.21
C ILE A 73 3.05 -3.54 -5.37
N SER A 74 2.88 -4.82 -5.68
CA SER A 74 3.62 -5.90 -5.00
C SER A 74 5.12 -5.74 -5.19
N VAL A 75 5.57 -5.50 -6.42
CA VAL A 75 7.00 -5.25 -6.72
C VAL A 75 7.49 -3.99 -6.00
N LEU A 76 6.71 -2.92 -5.97
CA LEU A 76 7.08 -1.67 -5.29
C LEU A 76 7.21 -1.86 -3.77
N VAL A 77 6.24 -2.49 -3.13
CA VAL A 77 6.19 -2.67 -1.67
C VAL A 77 7.25 -3.67 -1.22
N ILE A 78 7.32 -4.84 -1.86
CA ILE A 78 8.25 -5.92 -1.50
C ILE A 78 9.68 -5.56 -1.93
N GLY A 79 9.84 -5.06 -3.15
CA GLY A 79 11.14 -4.61 -3.67
C GLY A 79 11.68 -3.41 -2.87
N GLY A 80 10.82 -2.44 -2.54
CA GLY A 80 11.17 -1.33 -1.66
C GLY A 80 11.62 -1.80 -0.26
N ALA A 81 10.91 -2.78 0.33
CA ALA A 81 11.32 -3.39 1.59
C ALA A 81 12.72 -4.04 1.49
N ALA A 82 12.98 -4.78 0.41
CA ALA A 82 14.26 -5.43 0.18
C ALA A 82 15.40 -4.42 -0.03
N VAL A 83 15.16 -3.37 -0.81
CA VAL A 83 16.13 -2.28 -1.04
C VAL A 83 16.45 -1.55 0.26
N LEU A 84 15.43 -1.19 1.05
CA LEU A 84 15.62 -0.53 2.33
C LEU A 84 16.41 -1.42 3.32
N GLU A 85 16.19 -2.73 3.31
CA GLU A 85 16.95 -3.67 4.14
C GLU A 85 18.40 -3.77 3.64
N ALA A 86 18.61 -3.87 2.32
CA ALA A 86 19.95 -3.87 1.74
C ALA A 86 20.73 -2.61 2.09
N MET A 87 20.08 -1.44 2.08
CA MET A 87 20.71 -0.18 2.52
C MET A 87 21.07 -0.19 4.02
N GLN A 88 20.34 -0.94 4.85
CA GLN A 88 20.66 -1.09 6.28
C GLN A 88 21.88 -1.98 6.49
N PHE A 89 22.16 -2.95 5.61
CA PHE A 89 23.41 -3.75 5.66
C PHE A 89 24.67 -2.90 5.44
N LEU A 90 24.55 -1.78 4.73
CA LEU A 90 25.68 -0.86 4.51
C LEU A 90 25.99 0.04 5.72
N ARG A 91 25.18 -0.01 6.77
CA ARG A 91 25.38 0.76 8.00
C ARG A 91 25.88 -0.13 9.11
N PRO A 92 27.11 0.13 9.65
CA PRO A 92 27.75 -0.69 10.69
C PRO A 92 27.00 -0.68 12.03
N ASP A 93 26.09 0.29 12.24
CA ASP A 93 25.35 0.46 13.50
C ASP A 93 24.02 -0.33 13.55
N ARG A 94 23.72 -1.19 12.57
CA ARG A 94 22.45 -1.91 12.49
C ARG A 94 22.63 -3.37 12.12
N ASP A 95 22.10 -4.23 12.98
CA ASP A 95 21.87 -5.65 12.66
C ASP A 95 20.66 -5.76 11.72
N ALA A 96 20.93 -5.82 10.42
CA ALA A 96 19.89 -6.18 9.45
C ALA A 96 19.51 -7.64 9.66
N ARG A 97 18.26 -7.89 10.07
CA ARG A 97 17.75 -9.22 10.37
C ARG A 97 16.83 -9.70 9.27
N LEU A 98 17.08 -10.88 8.71
CA LEU A 98 16.18 -11.52 7.74
C LEU A 98 14.73 -11.61 8.26
N ILE A 99 14.55 -11.79 9.57
CA ILE A 99 13.23 -11.79 10.22
C ILE A 99 12.50 -10.45 10.01
N ASP A 100 13.22 -9.34 10.01
CA ASP A 100 12.65 -8.01 9.77
C ASP A 100 12.18 -7.84 8.33
N LEU A 101 12.94 -8.35 7.36
CA LEU A 101 12.53 -8.39 5.97
C LEU A 101 11.29 -9.28 5.79
N LEU A 102 11.30 -10.46 6.39
CA LEU A 102 10.15 -11.38 6.32
C LEU A 102 8.89 -10.75 6.91
N ALA A 103 8.99 -10.05 8.04
CA ALA A 103 7.86 -9.34 8.65
C ALA A 103 7.30 -8.26 7.71
N LYS A 104 8.17 -7.47 7.05
CA LYS A 104 7.77 -6.44 6.07
C LYS A 104 7.08 -7.05 4.85
N VAL A 105 7.68 -8.11 4.29
CA VAL A 105 7.13 -8.84 3.13
C VAL A 105 5.78 -9.47 3.46
N ALA A 106 5.67 -10.17 4.59
CA ALA A 106 4.43 -10.78 5.03
C ALA A 106 3.33 -9.73 5.25
N GLY A 107 3.65 -8.63 5.95
CA GLY A 107 2.72 -7.52 6.15
C GLY A 107 2.26 -6.93 4.81
N GLY A 108 3.18 -6.59 3.93
CA GLY A 108 2.87 -6.02 2.62
C GLY A 108 2.01 -6.95 1.76
N ALA A 109 2.33 -8.24 1.71
CA ALA A 109 1.56 -9.24 0.99
C ALA A 109 0.13 -9.39 1.53
N LEU A 110 -0.03 -9.44 2.86
CA LEU A 110 -1.34 -9.48 3.51
C LEU A 110 -2.17 -8.24 3.20
N GLY A 111 -1.56 -7.05 3.24
CA GLY A 111 -2.23 -5.80 2.91
C GLY A 111 -2.72 -5.77 1.46
N ILE A 112 -1.88 -6.19 0.51
CA ILE A 112 -2.23 -6.25 -0.91
C ILE A 112 -3.33 -7.30 -1.16
N ALA A 113 -3.25 -8.48 -0.52
CA ALA A 113 -4.27 -9.51 -0.61
C ALA A 113 -5.63 -8.99 -0.07
N ALA A 114 -5.64 -8.31 1.07
CA ALA A 114 -6.82 -7.68 1.61
C ALA A 114 -7.40 -6.62 0.64
N ALA A 115 -6.55 -5.79 0.02
CA ALA A 115 -6.97 -4.82 -0.98
C ALA A 115 -7.62 -5.50 -2.20
N ALA A 116 -7.05 -6.61 -2.67
CA ALA A 116 -7.61 -7.38 -3.78
C ALA A 116 -9.00 -7.93 -3.45
N VAL A 117 -9.18 -8.48 -2.25
CA VAL A 117 -10.48 -8.97 -1.77
C VAL A 117 -11.50 -7.83 -1.69
N VAL A 118 -11.15 -6.73 -1.04
CA VAL A 118 -12.01 -5.55 -0.90
C VAL A 118 -12.42 -5.02 -2.28
N SER A 119 -11.49 -4.89 -3.20
CA SER A 119 -11.76 -4.40 -4.55
C SER A 119 -12.72 -5.32 -5.32
N ARG A 120 -12.56 -6.64 -5.20
CA ARG A 120 -13.48 -7.63 -5.80
C ARG A 120 -14.87 -7.54 -5.19
N LEU A 121 -14.98 -7.46 -3.86
CA LEU A 121 -16.26 -7.34 -3.17
C LEU A 121 -17.00 -6.07 -3.57
N MET A 122 -16.31 -4.94 -3.65
CA MET A 122 -16.88 -3.67 -4.12
C MET A 122 -17.42 -3.76 -5.55
N THR A 123 -16.70 -4.44 -6.44
CA THR A 123 -17.13 -4.63 -7.84
C THR A 123 -18.39 -5.49 -7.91
N LEU A 124 -18.44 -6.58 -7.16
CA LEU A 124 -19.62 -7.46 -7.11
C LEU A 124 -20.85 -6.74 -6.53
N TRP A 125 -20.64 -5.94 -5.51
CA TRP A 125 -21.73 -5.18 -4.86
C TRP A 125 -22.31 -4.10 -5.77
N ARG A 126 -21.46 -3.40 -6.51
CA ARG A 126 -21.87 -2.41 -7.52
C ARG A 126 -22.62 -3.06 -8.70
N GLY A 127 -22.20 -4.25 -9.13
CA GLY A 127 -22.89 -5.02 -10.18
C GLY A 127 -24.29 -5.43 -9.76
N ARG A 128 -24.48 -5.90 -8.54
CA ARG A 128 -25.81 -6.28 -8.00
C ARG A 128 -26.79 -5.11 -7.91
N ARG A 129 -26.30 -3.92 -7.53
CA ARG A 129 -27.15 -2.73 -7.45
C ARG A 129 -27.64 -2.26 -8.83
N ARG A 130 -26.84 -2.41 -9.88
CA ARG A 130 -27.23 -2.04 -11.23
C ARG A 130 -28.25 -3.02 -11.83
N GLY A 131 -28.08 -4.31 -11.65
CA GLY A 131 -29.02 -5.32 -12.13
C GLY A 131 -30.41 -5.28 -11.46
N GLY A 132 -30.52 -4.76 -10.22
CA GLY A 132 -31.79 -4.59 -9.52
C GLY A 132 -32.62 -3.38 -10.00
N LEU A 133 -31.99 -2.42 -10.69
CA LEU A 133 -32.68 -1.22 -11.21
C LEU A 133 -33.24 -1.44 -12.63
N GLU A 134 -32.81 -2.48 -13.34
CA GLU A 134 -33.28 -2.81 -14.68
C GLU A 134 -34.49 -3.79 -14.68
N GLN A 135 -34.85 -4.34 -13.51
CA GLN A 135 -35.95 -5.30 -13.36
C GLN A 135 -37.16 -4.72 -12.62
N GLY A 136 -37.18 -3.44 -12.29
CA GLY A 136 -38.33 -2.72 -11.70
C GLY A 136 -38.87 -1.66 -12.62
#